data_f7c4233051b369105ec9d5acbd2ea82d
#
_entry.id   f7c4233051b369105ec9d5acbd2ea82d
#
_cell.length_a   1.000
_cell.length_b   1.000
_cell.length_c   1.000
_cell.angle_alpha   90.00
_cell.angle_beta   90.00
_cell.angle_gamma   90.00
#
_symmetry.space_group_name_H-M   'P 1'
#
loop_
_entity.id
_entity.type
_entity.pdbx_description
1 polymer ?
#
loop_
_entity_poly.entity_id
_entity_poly.type
_entity_poly.pdbx_seq_one_letter_code
_entity_poly.pdbx_strand_id
1 'polypeptide(L)'
;MRTRYVRSLTAAERTALETLYRHGRLHYERSRAHFILLSAAGHHLKEAATLVGMSRKTAGHTLRAFEAHGVTGLHEPPRPGRPSRVSAAVLQELDAALAQSPRQQGLPANNWTSPLLCRHLEQKYGIRLSDDQALRILRKLAYRQVRPRPRLAKGDPDAK
;
A
#
# COMPACT_ATOMS: atom_id res chain seq x y z
N MET A 1 37.01 14.55 -11.57
CA MET A 1 35.66 14.36 -10.97
C MET A 1 34.68 15.23 -11.73
N ARG A 2 33.72 14.67 -12.48
CA ARG A 2 32.75 15.51 -13.22
C ARG A 2 31.86 16.22 -12.21
N THR A 3 31.96 17.55 -12.19
CA THR A 3 31.09 18.44 -11.43
C THR A 3 29.71 18.34 -12.05
N ARG A 4 28.75 17.81 -11.31
CA ARG A 4 27.38 17.63 -11.78
C ARG A 4 26.50 18.72 -11.14
N TYR A 5 25.90 19.54 -11.97
CA TYR A 5 24.87 20.51 -11.60
C TYR A 5 23.53 20.02 -12.18
N VAL A 6 22.45 20.44 -11.59
CA VAL A 6 21.15 20.26 -12.22
C VAL A 6 21.09 21.08 -13.53
N ARG A 7 20.32 20.59 -14.51
CA ARG A 7 20.02 21.38 -15.71
C ARG A 7 19.29 22.68 -15.37
N SER A 8 19.28 23.63 -16.32
CA SER A 8 18.47 24.85 -16.16
C SER A 8 17.03 24.51 -15.87
N LEU A 9 16.44 25.15 -14.85
CA LEU A 9 15.05 24.98 -14.47
C LEU A 9 14.16 25.90 -15.30
N THR A 10 13.03 25.41 -15.74
CA THR A 10 11.96 26.26 -16.28
C THR A 10 11.33 27.10 -15.16
N ALA A 11 10.64 28.19 -15.50
CA ALA A 11 9.95 29.02 -14.51
C ALA A 11 8.89 28.22 -13.74
N ALA A 12 8.16 27.35 -14.44
CA ALA A 12 7.16 26.45 -13.82
C ALA A 12 7.79 25.46 -12.84
N GLU A 13 8.91 24.82 -13.21
CA GLU A 13 9.62 23.90 -12.32
C GLU A 13 10.16 24.61 -11.08
N ARG A 14 10.70 25.83 -11.24
CA ARG A 14 11.17 26.61 -10.09
C ARG A 14 10.06 26.92 -9.12
N THR A 15 8.92 27.41 -9.59
CA THR A 15 7.75 27.72 -8.75
C THR A 15 7.23 26.46 -8.05
N ALA A 16 7.15 25.34 -8.76
CA ALA A 16 6.71 24.05 -8.18
C ALA A 16 7.68 23.55 -7.11
N LEU A 17 9.00 23.66 -7.34
CA LEU A 17 10.03 23.29 -6.36
C LEU A 17 10.00 24.18 -5.12
N GLU A 18 9.81 25.49 -5.27
CA GLU A 18 9.69 26.43 -4.16
C GLU A 18 8.45 26.14 -3.33
N THR A 19 7.32 25.84 -3.99
CA THR A 19 6.07 25.43 -3.33
C THR A 19 6.28 24.11 -2.56
N LEU A 20 6.90 23.12 -3.18
CA LEU A 20 7.20 21.83 -2.55
C LEU A 20 8.16 21.99 -1.36
N TYR A 21 9.16 22.87 -1.47
CA TYR A 21 10.10 23.16 -0.39
C TYR A 21 9.39 23.81 0.82
N ARG A 22 8.53 24.83 0.57
CA ARG A 22 7.86 25.58 1.64
C ARG A 22 6.69 24.82 2.26
N HIS A 23 5.89 24.13 1.44
CA HIS A 23 4.59 23.56 1.85
C HIS A 23 4.50 22.03 1.71
N GLY A 24 5.56 21.35 1.24
CA GLY A 24 5.57 19.91 1.12
C GLY A 24 5.26 19.21 2.45
N ARG A 25 4.36 18.23 2.43
CA ARG A 25 3.94 17.52 3.63
C ARG A 25 5.06 16.70 4.26
N LEU A 26 5.89 16.07 3.43
CA LEU A 26 6.90 15.13 3.87
C LEU A 26 8.28 15.80 3.91
N HIS A 27 9.00 15.61 4.99
CA HIS A 27 10.32 16.21 5.19
C HIS A 27 11.29 15.89 4.04
N TYR A 28 11.32 14.64 3.58
CA TYR A 28 12.24 14.23 2.52
C TYR A 28 11.94 14.91 1.16
N GLU A 29 10.66 15.20 0.86
CA GLU A 29 10.26 15.92 -0.35
C GLU A 29 10.77 17.37 -0.31
N ARG A 30 10.58 18.03 0.83
CA ARG A 30 11.11 19.40 1.05
C ARG A 30 12.62 19.42 0.91
N SER A 31 13.31 18.46 1.54
CA SER A 31 14.78 18.37 1.44
C SER A 31 15.25 18.11 0.01
N ARG A 32 14.57 17.26 -0.76
CA ARG A 32 14.88 17.00 -2.17
C ARG A 32 14.66 18.24 -3.04
N ALA A 33 13.55 18.95 -2.84
CA ALA A 33 13.26 20.19 -3.54
C ALA A 33 14.32 21.26 -3.24
N HIS A 34 14.67 21.44 -1.97
CA HIS A 34 15.71 22.38 -1.55
C HIS A 34 17.07 22.05 -2.18
N PHE A 35 17.44 20.77 -2.20
CA PHE A 35 18.67 20.31 -2.85
C PHE A 35 18.72 20.68 -4.34
N ILE A 36 17.62 20.48 -5.09
CA ILE A 36 17.55 20.84 -6.51
C ILE A 36 17.65 22.36 -6.70
N LEU A 37 16.96 23.16 -5.86
CA LEU A 37 17.03 24.62 -5.90
C LEU A 37 18.45 25.15 -5.64
N LEU A 38 19.16 24.61 -4.65
CA LEU A 38 20.56 24.95 -4.38
C LEU A 38 21.47 24.60 -5.55
N SER A 39 21.29 23.42 -6.15
CA SER A 39 22.07 23.02 -7.32
C SER A 39 21.78 23.91 -8.53
N ALA A 40 20.54 24.37 -8.71
CA ALA A 40 20.15 25.31 -9.75
C ALA A 40 20.70 26.75 -9.50
N ALA A 41 20.95 27.10 -8.23
CA ALA A 41 21.60 28.36 -7.84
C ALA A 41 23.13 28.35 -8.02
N GLY A 42 23.68 27.20 -8.49
CA GLY A 42 25.14 27.10 -8.78
C GLY A 42 25.94 26.42 -7.66
N HIS A 43 25.31 25.91 -6.60
CA HIS A 43 26.01 25.13 -5.60
C HIS A 43 26.44 23.78 -6.16
N HIS A 44 27.66 23.39 -5.85
CA HIS A 44 28.17 22.08 -6.22
C HIS A 44 27.37 20.96 -5.56
N LEU A 45 27.13 19.85 -6.25
CA LEU A 45 26.35 18.70 -5.76
C LEU A 45 26.72 18.26 -4.34
N LYS A 46 28.02 18.21 -4.03
CA LYS A 46 28.51 17.83 -2.69
C LYS A 46 28.13 18.88 -1.65
N GLU A 47 28.27 20.14 -1.97
CA GLU A 47 27.96 21.27 -1.10
C GLU A 47 26.45 21.36 -0.82
N ALA A 48 25.63 21.35 -1.89
CA ALA A 48 24.18 21.32 -1.77
C ALA A 48 23.68 20.14 -0.93
N ALA A 49 24.27 18.94 -1.10
CA ALA A 49 23.93 17.77 -0.31
C ALA A 49 24.26 17.96 1.17
N THR A 50 25.43 18.55 1.46
CA THR A 50 25.85 18.85 2.85
C THR A 50 24.91 19.87 3.51
N LEU A 51 24.57 20.95 2.80
CA LEU A 51 23.65 21.98 3.30
C LEU A 51 22.27 21.45 3.66
N VAL A 52 21.78 20.45 2.91
CA VAL A 52 20.47 19.82 3.13
C VAL A 52 20.54 18.60 4.05
N GLY A 53 21.74 18.18 4.46
CA GLY A 53 21.92 16.98 5.30
C GLY A 53 21.69 15.65 4.54
N MET A 54 21.92 15.65 3.21
CA MET A 54 21.77 14.46 2.39
C MET A 54 23.07 13.69 2.19
N SER A 55 22.99 12.37 2.15
CA SER A 55 24.12 11.57 1.70
C SER A 55 24.40 11.78 0.21
N ARG A 56 25.66 11.62 -0.21
CA ARG A 56 26.05 11.71 -1.63
C ARG A 56 25.27 10.75 -2.52
N LYS A 57 24.94 9.56 -2.01
CA LYS A 57 24.15 8.56 -2.73
C LYS A 57 22.73 9.06 -2.95
N THR A 58 22.08 9.58 -1.90
CA THR A 58 20.72 10.15 -1.97
C THR A 58 20.68 11.34 -2.93
N ALA A 59 21.64 12.26 -2.85
CA ALA A 59 21.75 13.41 -3.74
C ALA A 59 21.86 12.99 -5.22
N GLY A 60 22.70 11.98 -5.51
CA GLY A 60 22.83 11.45 -6.86
C GLY A 60 21.56 10.76 -7.37
N HIS A 61 20.80 10.08 -6.51
CA HIS A 61 19.50 9.52 -6.87
C HIS A 61 18.46 10.61 -7.11
N THR A 62 18.39 11.61 -6.24
CA THR A 62 17.47 12.74 -6.37
C THR A 62 17.69 13.51 -7.67
N LEU A 63 18.96 13.76 -8.02
CA LEU A 63 19.29 14.44 -9.27
C LEU A 63 18.82 13.64 -10.50
N ARG A 64 19.13 12.33 -10.54
CA ARG A 64 18.71 11.47 -11.65
C ARG A 64 17.20 11.35 -11.77
N ALA A 65 16.49 11.21 -10.63
CA ALA A 65 15.05 11.15 -10.61
C ALA A 65 14.42 12.47 -11.12
N PHE A 66 14.99 13.62 -10.73
CA PHE A 66 14.56 14.91 -11.23
C PHE A 66 14.87 15.10 -12.74
N GLU A 67 16.03 14.66 -13.21
CA GLU A 67 16.40 14.73 -14.64
C GLU A 67 15.46 13.87 -15.50
N ALA A 68 15.00 12.70 -14.98
CA ALA A 68 14.14 11.78 -15.71
C ALA A 68 12.64 12.16 -15.66
N HIS A 69 12.16 12.64 -14.52
CA HIS A 69 10.73 12.81 -14.26
C HIS A 69 10.35 14.22 -13.77
N GLY A 70 11.29 15.17 -13.73
CA GLY A 70 11.03 16.51 -13.19
C GLY A 70 10.63 16.48 -11.70
N VAL A 71 9.75 17.40 -11.31
CA VAL A 71 9.30 17.54 -9.90
C VAL A 71 8.61 16.28 -9.37
N THR A 72 7.90 15.55 -10.22
CA THR A 72 7.23 14.30 -9.81
C THR A 72 8.22 13.20 -9.38
N GLY A 73 9.43 13.22 -9.93
CA GLY A 73 10.51 12.29 -9.53
C GLY A 73 11.03 12.49 -8.10
N LEU A 74 10.66 13.59 -7.43
CA LEU A 74 11.04 13.85 -6.04
C LEU A 74 10.15 13.11 -5.03
N HIS A 75 8.97 12.66 -5.45
CA HIS A 75 8.09 11.84 -4.65
C HIS A 75 8.59 10.39 -4.60
N GLU A 76 8.43 9.74 -3.45
CA GLU A 76 8.79 8.34 -3.30
C GLU A 76 7.54 7.48 -3.55
N PRO A 77 7.61 6.51 -4.48
CA PRO A 77 6.48 5.62 -4.69
C PRO A 77 6.22 4.82 -3.40
N PRO A 78 4.97 4.45 -3.12
CA PRO A 78 4.65 3.62 -1.97
C PRO A 78 5.44 2.30 -2.03
N ARG A 79 6.07 1.95 -0.93
CA ARG A 79 6.82 0.70 -0.84
C ARG A 79 5.86 -0.48 -0.93
N PRO A 80 6.10 -1.46 -1.80
CA PRO A 80 5.18 -2.59 -2.01
C PRO A 80 4.96 -3.45 -0.76
N GLY A 81 5.81 -3.33 0.25
CA GLY A 81 5.71 -4.11 1.47
C GLY A 81 6.02 -5.61 1.25
N ARG A 82 5.63 -6.43 2.22
CA ARG A 82 5.77 -7.89 2.12
C ARG A 82 4.73 -8.44 1.14
N PRO A 83 5.12 -9.27 0.16
CA PRO A 83 4.16 -9.92 -0.73
C PRO A 83 3.10 -10.71 0.03
N SER A 84 1.86 -10.64 -0.46
CA SER A 84 0.77 -11.43 0.13
C SER A 84 1.03 -12.92 -0.06
N ARG A 85 0.76 -13.73 0.99
CA ARG A 85 0.79 -15.20 0.87
C ARG A 85 -0.32 -15.74 -0.03
N VAL A 86 -1.39 -14.97 -0.17
CA VAL A 86 -2.54 -15.32 -1.02
C VAL A 86 -2.45 -14.48 -2.29
N SER A 87 -2.29 -15.14 -3.44
CA SER A 87 -2.22 -14.46 -4.73
C SER A 87 -3.59 -13.91 -5.16
N ALA A 88 -3.60 -13.02 -6.15
CA ALA A 88 -4.84 -12.48 -6.70
C ALA A 88 -5.73 -13.57 -7.31
N ALA A 89 -5.14 -14.55 -7.98
CA ALA A 89 -5.87 -15.71 -8.55
C ALA A 89 -6.58 -16.51 -7.44
N VAL A 90 -5.86 -16.85 -6.36
CA VAL A 90 -6.46 -17.56 -5.20
C VAL A 90 -7.56 -16.73 -4.56
N LEU A 91 -7.43 -15.39 -4.50
CA LEU A 91 -8.51 -14.55 -3.96
C LEU A 91 -9.78 -14.58 -4.83
N GLN A 92 -9.66 -14.63 -6.15
CA GLN A 92 -10.81 -14.75 -7.06
C GLN A 92 -11.51 -16.10 -6.91
N GLU A 93 -10.75 -17.19 -6.88
CA GLU A 93 -11.31 -18.53 -6.64
C GLU A 93 -11.96 -18.64 -5.26
N LEU A 94 -11.36 -18.00 -4.27
CA LEU A 94 -11.89 -17.97 -2.90
C LEU A 94 -13.21 -17.20 -2.84
N ASP A 95 -13.34 -16.09 -3.54
CA ASP A 95 -14.58 -15.32 -3.60
C ASP A 95 -15.72 -16.16 -4.18
N ALA A 96 -15.46 -16.87 -5.28
CA ALA A 96 -16.43 -17.81 -5.85
C ALA A 96 -16.79 -18.97 -4.89
N ALA A 97 -15.84 -19.48 -4.11
CA ALA A 97 -16.07 -20.50 -3.14
C ALA A 97 -16.89 -19.99 -1.93
N LEU A 98 -16.62 -18.77 -1.47
CA LEU A 98 -17.33 -18.13 -0.35
C LEU A 98 -18.78 -17.78 -0.67
N ALA A 99 -19.11 -17.58 -1.94
CA ALA A 99 -20.48 -17.38 -2.40
C ALA A 99 -21.34 -18.65 -2.25
N GLN A 100 -20.71 -19.82 -2.09
CA GLN A 100 -21.36 -21.11 -1.88
C GLN A 100 -21.27 -21.53 -0.40
N SER A 101 -22.14 -22.47 0.01
CA SER A 101 -22.03 -23.02 1.37
C SER A 101 -20.76 -23.83 1.54
N PRO A 102 -20.13 -23.86 2.74
CA PRO A 102 -18.96 -24.70 3.01
C PRO A 102 -19.18 -26.18 2.71
N ARG A 103 -20.41 -26.69 2.83
CA ARG A 103 -20.76 -28.07 2.49
C ARG A 103 -20.52 -28.41 1.02
N GLN A 104 -20.80 -27.47 0.13
CA GLN A 104 -20.54 -27.64 -1.31
C GLN A 104 -19.04 -27.67 -1.64
N GLN A 105 -18.22 -27.18 -0.72
CA GLN A 105 -16.75 -27.25 -0.77
C GLN A 105 -16.17 -28.44 0.02
N GLY A 106 -17.01 -29.42 0.44
CA GLY A 106 -16.59 -30.61 1.16
C GLY A 106 -16.30 -30.38 2.65
N LEU A 107 -16.73 -29.27 3.24
CA LEU A 107 -16.51 -28.95 4.64
C LEU A 107 -17.79 -29.18 5.49
N PRO A 108 -17.69 -29.73 6.69
CA PRO A 108 -18.86 -30.11 7.51
C PRO A 108 -19.43 -28.88 8.26
N ALA A 109 -19.84 -27.84 7.53
CA ALA A 109 -20.40 -26.61 8.11
C ALA A 109 -21.39 -25.93 7.14
N ASN A 110 -22.33 -25.15 7.69
CA ASN A 110 -23.31 -24.40 6.91
C ASN A 110 -22.83 -22.97 6.60
N ASN A 111 -22.03 -22.39 7.47
CA ASN A 111 -21.56 -21.01 7.37
C ASN A 111 -20.04 -20.96 7.40
N TRP A 112 -19.48 -20.01 6.66
CA TRP A 112 -18.05 -19.74 6.68
C TRP A 112 -17.65 -19.05 8.00
N THR A 113 -16.58 -19.56 8.61
CA THR A 113 -15.90 -18.97 9.77
C THR A 113 -14.42 -18.83 9.48
N SER A 114 -13.69 -17.99 10.26
CA SER A 114 -12.25 -17.80 10.05
C SER A 114 -11.45 -19.11 10.16
N PRO A 115 -11.68 -19.98 11.16
CA PRO A 115 -10.98 -21.26 11.24
C PRO A 115 -11.28 -22.18 10.05
N LEU A 116 -12.53 -22.16 9.58
CA LEU A 116 -12.94 -22.98 8.43
C LEU A 116 -12.28 -22.50 7.14
N LEU A 117 -12.17 -21.18 6.99
CA LEU A 117 -11.44 -20.57 5.88
C LEU A 117 -9.95 -20.94 5.91
N CYS A 118 -9.31 -20.92 7.09
CA CYS A 118 -7.93 -21.35 7.26
C CYS A 118 -7.75 -22.81 6.80
N ARG A 119 -8.65 -23.71 7.25
CA ARG A 119 -8.64 -25.12 6.85
C ARG A 119 -8.81 -25.28 5.33
N HIS A 120 -9.75 -24.56 4.71
CA HIS A 120 -9.96 -24.62 3.27
C HIS A 120 -8.73 -24.17 2.48
N LEU A 121 -8.10 -23.06 2.88
CA LEU A 121 -6.89 -22.55 2.24
C LEU A 121 -5.70 -23.51 2.41
N GLU A 122 -5.58 -24.16 3.56
CA GLU A 122 -4.52 -25.14 3.79
C GLU A 122 -4.75 -26.41 2.95
N GLN A 123 -5.97 -26.93 2.92
CA GLN A 123 -6.29 -28.15 2.16
C GLN A 123 -6.20 -27.96 0.66
N LYS A 124 -6.72 -26.86 0.13
CA LYS A 124 -6.80 -26.65 -1.33
C LYS A 124 -5.53 -26.02 -1.92
N TYR A 125 -4.88 -25.13 -1.19
CA TYR A 125 -3.77 -24.33 -1.72
C TYR A 125 -2.46 -24.51 -0.93
N GLY A 126 -2.45 -25.27 0.16
CA GLY A 126 -1.28 -25.42 1.04
C GLY A 126 -0.91 -24.15 1.81
N ILE A 127 -1.81 -23.18 1.88
CA ILE A 127 -1.57 -21.86 2.49
C ILE A 127 -2.03 -21.88 3.95
N ARG A 128 -1.08 -21.81 4.89
CA ARG A 128 -1.36 -21.68 6.32
C ARG A 128 -1.49 -20.23 6.72
N LEU A 129 -2.62 -19.87 7.31
CA LEU A 129 -2.93 -18.55 7.83
C LEU A 129 -3.39 -18.63 9.28
N SER A 130 -3.24 -17.53 10.02
CA SER A 130 -3.91 -17.33 11.31
C SER A 130 -5.34 -16.85 11.09
N ASP A 131 -6.20 -17.00 12.12
CA ASP A 131 -7.58 -16.53 12.10
C ASP A 131 -7.69 -15.04 11.80
N ASP A 132 -6.77 -14.21 12.33
CA ASP A 132 -6.74 -12.78 12.04
C ASP A 132 -6.42 -12.48 10.58
N GLN A 133 -5.54 -13.26 9.95
CA GLN A 133 -5.24 -13.13 8.54
C GLN A 133 -6.43 -13.54 7.67
N ALA A 134 -7.12 -14.61 8.05
CA ALA A 134 -8.35 -15.05 7.40
C ALA A 134 -9.45 -13.99 7.51
N LEU A 135 -9.64 -13.37 8.68
CA LEU A 135 -10.57 -12.25 8.87
C LEU A 135 -10.24 -11.04 7.99
N ARG A 136 -8.96 -10.72 7.83
CA ARG A 136 -8.54 -9.63 6.92
C ARG A 136 -8.89 -9.94 5.46
N ILE A 137 -8.74 -11.21 5.05
CA ILE A 137 -9.13 -11.66 3.70
C ILE A 137 -10.63 -11.54 3.52
N LEU A 138 -11.44 -12.04 4.46
CA LEU A 138 -12.89 -11.91 4.41
C LEU A 138 -13.33 -10.46 4.31
N ARG A 139 -12.74 -9.56 5.08
CA ARG A 139 -13.02 -8.11 5.01
C ARG A 139 -12.60 -7.51 3.66
N LYS A 140 -11.47 -7.95 3.11
CA LYS A 140 -11.00 -7.50 1.77
C LYS A 140 -11.97 -7.91 0.66
N LEU A 141 -12.60 -9.08 0.81
CA LEU A 141 -13.64 -9.59 -0.10
C LEU A 141 -15.05 -9.09 0.26
N ALA A 142 -15.15 -8.05 1.12
CA ALA A 142 -16.39 -7.45 1.58
C ALA A 142 -17.33 -8.35 2.40
N TYR A 143 -16.87 -9.50 2.86
CA TYR A 143 -17.65 -10.36 3.78
C TYR A 143 -17.61 -9.80 5.20
N ARG A 144 -18.77 -9.81 5.87
CA ARG A 144 -18.92 -9.39 7.26
C ARG A 144 -19.45 -10.54 8.09
N GLN A 145 -18.97 -10.65 9.33
CA GLN A 145 -19.52 -11.59 10.30
C GLN A 145 -20.89 -11.09 10.77
N VAL A 146 -21.91 -11.90 10.55
CA VAL A 146 -23.27 -11.64 11.03
C VAL A 146 -23.49 -12.47 12.32
N ARG A 147 -23.89 -11.81 13.40
CA ARG A 147 -24.40 -12.52 14.58
C ARG A 147 -25.85 -12.87 14.33
N PRO A 148 -26.24 -14.15 14.31
CA PRO A 148 -27.64 -14.54 14.22
C PRO A 148 -28.41 -13.90 15.38
N ARG A 149 -29.47 -13.17 15.09
CA ARG A 149 -30.43 -12.77 16.13
C ARG A 149 -31.40 -13.89 16.32
N PRO A 150 -31.62 -14.37 17.55
CA PRO A 150 -32.67 -15.31 17.82
C PRO A 150 -34.01 -14.69 17.39
N ARG A 151 -34.70 -15.35 16.48
CA ARG A 151 -36.11 -15.02 16.22
C ARG A 151 -36.90 -15.82 17.22
N LEU A 152 -37.67 -15.15 18.06
CA LEU A 152 -38.72 -15.81 18.83
C LEU A 152 -39.60 -16.56 17.83
N ALA A 153 -39.74 -17.84 17.98
CA ALA A 153 -40.78 -18.58 17.28
C ALA A 153 -42.11 -17.85 17.57
N LYS A 154 -42.89 -17.58 16.54
CA LYS A 154 -44.25 -17.08 16.75
C LYS A 154 -44.88 -18.09 17.70
N GLY A 155 -45.28 -17.62 18.89
CA GLY A 155 -46.05 -18.46 19.81
C GLY A 155 -47.21 -19.06 19.06
N ASP A 156 -47.51 -20.31 19.33
CA ASP A 156 -48.64 -20.99 18.77
C ASP A 156 -49.90 -20.16 19.09
N PRO A 157 -50.61 -19.61 18.08
CA PRO A 157 -51.80 -18.79 18.35
C PRO A 157 -52.90 -19.55 19.03
N ASP A 158 -52.85 -20.91 19.05
CA ASP A 158 -53.85 -21.80 19.63
C ASP A 158 -53.45 -22.38 21.00
N ALA A 159 -52.28 -22.03 21.54
CA ALA A 159 -51.88 -22.38 22.89
C ALA A 159 -52.64 -21.51 23.90
N LYS A 160 -53.84 -21.94 24.30
CA LYS A 160 -54.58 -21.47 25.47
C LYS A 160 -54.33 -22.35 26.65
#